data_448d183a95c8a99e9686526ab6a1cfa1
#
_entry.id   448d183a95c8a99e9686526ab6a1cfa1
#
_cell.length_a   1.000
_cell.length_b   1.000
_cell.length_c   1.000
_cell.angle_alpha   90.00
_cell.angle_beta   90.00
_cell.angle_gamma   90.00
#
_symmetry.space_group_name_H-M   'P 1'
#
loop_
_entity.id
_entity.type
_entity.pdbx_description
1 polymer ?
#
loop_
_entity_poly.entity_id
_entity_poly.type
_entity_poly.pdbx_seq_one_letter_code
_entity_poly.pdbx_strand_id
1 'polypeptide(L)'
;SYIKNNIKDMSYENIATVLDRDPKSVLLWIKQNVGINASDRKEVEALNELKQKAYWRDLEGQFTEDELEMFLFHWKKMWSQFREDVFHTEEIQIVDTIKLEILMNRCLKSQNENIKTLSNMEQIIIEEKNQDKDLIDWDLVLNLERQSAVLRASQEALSRDYKDLQTKKSAMIKDLKGTREQRIKAIEDSKITFAALIKKIILDGDFRHDTGIEMEKMRLAMDIERDRLSEAHVYEDGITDQPFLTAETVE
;
A
#
# COMPACT_ATOMS: atom_id res chain seq x y z
N SER A 1 0.92 -14.24 -26.80
CA SER A 1 0.46 -15.43 -26.07
C SER A 1 -0.74 -15.06 -25.22
N TYR A 2 -1.82 -15.85 -25.26
CA TYR A 2 -3.06 -15.63 -24.48
C TYR A 2 -2.78 -15.39 -23.01
N ILE A 3 -1.87 -16.15 -22.42
CA ILE A 3 -1.45 -15.99 -21.01
C ILE A 3 -0.92 -14.58 -20.73
N LYS A 4 -0.04 -14.03 -21.58
CA LYS A 4 0.55 -12.69 -21.37
C LYS A 4 -0.50 -11.57 -21.36
N ASN A 5 -1.54 -11.71 -22.17
CA ASN A 5 -2.57 -10.68 -22.30
C ASN A 5 -3.60 -10.74 -21.17
N ASN A 6 -3.85 -11.93 -20.60
CA ASN A 6 -4.92 -12.11 -19.61
C ASN A 6 -4.43 -12.32 -18.17
N ILE A 7 -3.11 -12.38 -17.95
CA ILE A 7 -2.53 -12.65 -16.61
C ILE A 7 -2.77 -11.51 -15.61
N LYS A 8 -3.09 -10.31 -16.09
CA LYS A 8 -3.40 -9.15 -15.24
C LYS A 8 -4.85 -9.18 -14.72
N ASP A 9 -5.74 -9.79 -15.51
CA ASP A 9 -7.18 -9.71 -15.29
C ASP A 9 -7.79 -11.03 -14.81
N MET A 10 -7.08 -12.15 -15.00
CA MET A 10 -7.57 -13.49 -14.66
C MET A 10 -6.59 -14.24 -13.76
N SER A 11 -7.12 -15.06 -12.83
CA SER A 11 -6.29 -15.97 -12.03
C SER A 11 -5.65 -17.04 -12.92
N TYR A 12 -4.50 -17.56 -12.52
CA TYR A 12 -3.81 -18.63 -13.26
C TYR A 12 -4.66 -19.90 -13.40
N GLU A 13 -5.56 -20.15 -12.44
CA GLU A 13 -6.50 -21.27 -12.46
C GLU A 13 -7.55 -21.11 -13.56
N ASN A 14 -8.13 -19.90 -13.68
CA ASN A 14 -9.06 -19.58 -14.74
C ASN A 14 -8.40 -19.63 -16.12
N ILE A 15 -7.17 -19.13 -16.24
CA ILE A 15 -6.38 -19.23 -17.47
C ILE A 15 -6.12 -20.70 -17.82
N ALA A 16 -5.82 -21.53 -16.83
CA ALA A 16 -5.60 -22.96 -17.03
C ALA A 16 -6.87 -23.67 -17.53
N THR A 17 -8.02 -23.33 -16.96
CA THR A 17 -9.33 -23.86 -17.38
C THR A 17 -9.65 -23.48 -18.83
N VAL A 18 -9.43 -22.21 -19.22
CA VAL A 18 -9.67 -21.72 -20.58
C VAL A 18 -8.72 -22.37 -21.60
N LEU A 19 -7.49 -22.68 -21.20
CA LEU A 19 -6.47 -23.27 -22.06
C LEU A 19 -6.49 -24.81 -22.04
N ASP A 20 -7.37 -25.41 -21.24
CA ASP A 20 -7.42 -26.86 -20.99
C ASP A 20 -6.03 -27.43 -20.62
N ARG A 21 -5.38 -26.77 -19.65
CA ARG A 21 -4.03 -27.09 -19.15
C ARG A 21 -4.03 -27.29 -17.66
N ASP A 22 -3.07 -28.09 -17.18
CA ASP A 22 -2.84 -28.23 -15.74
C ASP A 22 -2.44 -26.88 -15.12
N PRO A 23 -3.11 -26.42 -14.03
CA PRO A 23 -2.82 -25.16 -13.35
C PRO A 23 -1.36 -25.00 -12.92
N LYS A 24 -0.70 -26.09 -12.49
CA LYS A 24 0.71 -26.09 -12.13
C LYS A 24 1.62 -25.81 -13.31
N SER A 25 1.29 -26.37 -14.47
CA SER A 25 2.05 -26.15 -15.71
C SER A 25 1.91 -24.69 -16.20
N VAL A 26 0.72 -24.12 -16.11
CA VAL A 26 0.47 -22.70 -16.42
C VAL A 26 1.23 -21.80 -15.48
N LEU A 27 1.21 -22.10 -14.18
CA LEU A 27 1.94 -21.33 -13.15
C LEU A 27 3.46 -21.39 -13.37
N LEU A 28 4.01 -22.55 -13.73
CA LEU A 28 5.42 -22.73 -14.06
C LEU A 28 5.81 -21.92 -15.30
N TRP A 29 4.98 -21.96 -16.32
CA TRP A 29 5.20 -21.19 -17.55
C TRP A 29 5.18 -19.69 -17.28
N ILE A 30 4.23 -19.21 -16.46
CA ILE A 30 4.14 -17.82 -16.03
C ILE A 30 5.42 -17.40 -15.30
N LYS A 31 5.89 -18.22 -14.37
CA LYS A 31 7.13 -17.98 -13.63
C LYS A 31 8.35 -17.83 -14.54
N GLN A 32 8.42 -18.63 -15.60
CA GLN A 32 9.57 -18.66 -16.52
C GLN A 32 9.54 -17.57 -17.59
N ASN A 33 8.34 -17.23 -18.10
CA ASN A 33 8.22 -16.43 -19.33
C ASN A 33 7.66 -15.02 -19.13
N VAL A 34 6.97 -14.76 -18.03
CA VAL A 34 6.33 -13.46 -17.80
C VAL A 34 7.11 -12.62 -16.80
N GLY A 35 7.98 -13.27 -15.99
CA GLY A 35 8.83 -12.56 -15.02
C GLY A 35 7.98 -11.64 -14.14
N ILE A 36 6.93 -12.18 -13.48
CA ILE A 36 6.12 -11.39 -12.56
C ILE A 36 7.06 -10.95 -11.46
N ASN A 37 7.40 -9.67 -11.45
CA ASN A 37 8.18 -9.06 -10.39
C ASN A 37 7.53 -9.39 -9.06
N ALA A 38 8.32 -9.64 -8.03
CA ALA A 38 7.82 -9.92 -6.68
C ALA A 38 6.88 -8.78 -6.18
N SER A 39 7.05 -7.57 -6.72
CA SER A 39 6.18 -6.42 -6.51
C SER A 39 4.77 -6.63 -7.06
N ASP A 40 4.63 -7.15 -8.29
CA ASP A 40 3.32 -7.32 -8.94
C ASP A 40 2.47 -8.40 -8.24
N ARG A 41 3.12 -9.45 -7.71
CA ARG A 41 2.43 -10.47 -6.89
C ARG A 41 1.88 -9.88 -5.61
N LYS A 42 2.70 -9.09 -4.93
CA LYS A 42 2.33 -8.41 -3.71
C LYS A 42 1.13 -7.48 -3.93
N GLU A 43 1.09 -6.80 -5.08
CA GLU A 43 -0.02 -5.92 -5.45
C GLU A 43 -1.32 -6.70 -5.69
N VAL A 44 -1.25 -7.85 -6.35
CA VAL A 44 -2.43 -8.72 -6.60
C VAL A 44 -2.95 -9.34 -5.29
N GLU A 45 -2.05 -9.81 -4.42
CA GLU A 45 -2.42 -10.32 -3.09
C GLU A 45 -3.12 -9.24 -2.25
N ALA A 46 -2.58 -8.01 -2.22
CA ALA A 46 -3.17 -6.87 -1.50
C ALA A 46 -4.59 -6.53 -1.97
N LEU A 47 -4.86 -6.68 -3.28
CA LEU A 47 -6.22 -6.49 -3.82
C LEU A 47 -7.19 -7.61 -3.43
N ASN A 48 -6.73 -8.84 -3.46
CA ASN A 48 -7.56 -9.98 -3.07
C ASN A 48 -7.90 -9.91 -1.58
N GLU A 49 -6.95 -9.54 -0.73
CA GLU A 49 -7.17 -9.30 0.69
C GLU A 49 -8.19 -8.18 0.92
N LEU A 50 -8.06 -7.05 0.22
CA LEU A 50 -8.98 -5.91 0.33
C LEU A 50 -10.42 -6.32 0.00
N LYS A 51 -10.62 -7.04 -1.11
CA LYS A 51 -11.95 -7.48 -1.55
C LYS A 51 -12.64 -8.45 -0.59
N GLN A 52 -11.88 -9.14 0.26
CA GLN A 52 -12.40 -10.02 1.30
C GLN A 52 -12.77 -9.28 2.60
N LYS A 53 -12.36 -8.02 2.75
CA LYS A 53 -12.65 -7.23 3.95
C LYS A 53 -14.12 -6.79 3.99
N ALA A 54 -14.69 -6.78 5.19
CA ALA A 54 -16.11 -6.42 5.39
C ALA A 54 -16.46 -5.02 4.88
N TYR A 55 -15.55 -4.07 5.01
CA TYR A 55 -15.75 -2.68 4.58
C TYR A 55 -15.64 -2.46 3.06
N TRP A 56 -15.21 -3.48 2.28
CA TRP A 56 -15.14 -3.36 0.82
C TRP A 56 -16.49 -3.06 0.17
N ARG A 57 -17.54 -3.73 0.65
CA ARG A 57 -18.91 -3.51 0.17
C ARG A 57 -19.38 -2.07 0.39
N ASP A 58 -18.99 -1.46 1.52
CA ASP A 58 -19.33 -0.08 1.82
C ASP A 58 -18.58 0.88 0.90
N LEU A 59 -17.32 0.58 0.55
CA LEU A 59 -16.53 1.36 -0.42
C LEU A 59 -17.17 1.31 -1.82
N GLU A 60 -17.57 0.14 -2.29
CA GLU A 60 -18.27 -0.01 -3.59
C GLU A 60 -19.55 0.82 -3.67
N GLY A 61 -20.27 0.96 -2.56
CA GLY A 61 -21.49 1.78 -2.50
C GLY A 61 -21.25 3.30 -2.39
N GLN A 62 -20.06 3.73 -1.97
CA GLN A 62 -19.73 5.14 -1.71
C GLN A 62 -19.03 5.83 -2.89
N PHE A 63 -18.37 5.09 -3.77
CA PHE A 63 -17.51 5.62 -4.82
C PHE A 63 -17.99 5.21 -6.22
N THR A 64 -17.71 6.06 -7.20
CA THR A 64 -17.88 5.74 -8.62
C THR A 64 -16.81 4.77 -9.11
N GLU A 65 -17.01 4.16 -10.29
CA GLU A 65 -16.04 3.21 -10.87
C GLU A 65 -14.63 3.84 -11.02
N ASP A 66 -14.55 5.08 -11.52
CA ASP A 66 -13.29 5.82 -11.67
C ASP A 66 -12.61 6.06 -10.31
N GLU A 67 -13.40 6.37 -9.28
CA GLU A 67 -12.92 6.60 -7.93
C GLU A 67 -12.47 5.29 -7.25
N LEU A 68 -13.15 4.18 -7.53
CA LEU A 68 -12.73 2.87 -7.09
C LEU A 68 -11.42 2.43 -7.75
N GLU A 69 -11.24 2.70 -9.04
CA GLU A 69 -9.98 2.43 -9.73
C GLU A 69 -8.83 3.22 -9.10
N MET A 70 -9.06 4.52 -8.82
CA MET A 70 -8.10 5.35 -8.11
C MET A 70 -7.83 4.83 -6.70
N PHE A 71 -8.88 4.39 -5.97
CA PHE A 71 -8.75 3.79 -4.65
C PHE A 71 -7.84 2.55 -4.69
N LEU A 72 -8.10 1.63 -5.62
CA LEU A 72 -7.33 0.40 -5.80
C LEU A 72 -5.88 0.68 -6.16
N PHE A 73 -5.63 1.69 -6.99
CA PHE A 73 -4.27 2.11 -7.33
C PHE A 73 -3.49 2.59 -6.10
N HIS A 74 -4.07 3.50 -5.31
CA HIS A 74 -3.42 4.01 -4.10
C HIS A 74 -3.28 2.95 -3.02
N TRP A 75 -4.28 2.08 -2.85
CA TRP A 75 -4.23 0.97 -1.92
C TRP A 75 -3.03 0.05 -2.19
N LYS A 76 -2.87 -0.40 -3.43
CA LYS A 76 -1.73 -1.23 -3.83
C LYS A 76 -0.40 -0.62 -3.43
N LYS A 77 -0.22 0.67 -3.74
CA LYS A 77 1.03 1.40 -3.50
C LYS A 77 1.29 1.61 -2.01
N MET A 78 0.28 2.03 -1.26
CA MET A 78 0.42 2.26 0.18
C MET A 78 0.61 0.93 0.92
N TRP A 79 -0.17 -0.08 0.59
CA TRP A 79 -0.04 -1.40 1.18
C TRP A 79 1.34 -2.02 0.94
N SER A 80 1.86 -1.93 -0.28
CA SER A 80 3.20 -2.44 -0.60
C SER A 80 4.32 -1.71 0.14
N GLN A 81 4.11 -0.45 0.51
CA GLN A 81 5.07 0.37 1.25
C GLN A 81 5.16 0.01 2.74
N PHE A 82 4.04 -0.43 3.35
CA PHE A 82 3.93 -0.65 4.79
C PHE A 82 3.80 -2.12 5.20
N ARG A 83 3.86 -3.04 4.27
CA ARG A 83 3.41 -4.45 4.33
C ARG A 83 3.93 -5.31 5.47
N GLU A 84 5.11 -5.07 6.02
CA GLU A 84 5.75 -6.06 6.89
C GLU A 84 5.17 -6.07 8.32
N ASP A 85 4.49 -4.98 8.75
CA ASP A 85 3.95 -4.83 10.11
C ASP A 85 2.66 -4.00 10.17
N VAL A 86 1.74 -4.13 9.20
CA VAL A 86 0.51 -3.33 9.20
C VAL A 86 -0.51 -3.88 10.20
N PHE A 87 -0.73 -3.14 11.28
CA PHE A 87 -1.80 -3.42 12.23
C PHE A 87 -3.16 -2.99 11.65
N HIS A 88 -4.23 -3.60 12.15
CA HIS A 88 -5.59 -3.26 11.72
C HIS A 88 -5.94 -1.77 11.83
N THR A 89 -5.42 -1.08 12.85
CA THR A 89 -5.59 0.37 13.02
C THR A 89 -4.90 1.18 11.92
N GLU A 90 -3.73 0.75 11.46
CA GLU A 90 -3.00 1.37 10.36
C GLU A 90 -3.69 1.09 9.02
N GLU A 91 -4.27 -0.09 8.86
CA GLU A 91 -5.10 -0.43 7.70
C GLU A 91 -6.27 0.54 7.54
N ILE A 92 -6.99 0.85 8.64
CA ILE A 92 -8.07 1.84 8.64
C ILE A 92 -7.54 3.23 8.28
N GLN A 93 -6.39 3.63 8.81
CA GLN A 93 -5.76 4.92 8.48
C GLN A 93 -5.36 5.00 7.00
N ILE A 94 -4.89 3.92 6.40
CA ILE A 94 -4.58 3.85 4.97
C ILE A 94 -5.87 4.06 4.15
N VAL A 95 -6.95 3.35 4.49
CA VAL A 95 -8.26 3.51 3.86
C VAL A 95 -8.74 4.96 3.94
N ASP A 96 -8.68 5.57 5.11
CA ASP A 96 -9.14 6.94 5.34
C ASP A 96 -8.25 7.96 4.60
N THR A 97 -6.94 7.73 4.53
CA THR A 97 -6.01 8.56 3.75
C THR A 97 -6.36 8.54 2.25
N ILE A 98 -6.73 7.39 1.72
CA ILE A 98 -7.15 7.27 0.31
C ILE A 98 -8.52 7.92 0.09
N LYS A 99 -9.47 7.77 1.03
CA LYS A 99 -10.76 8.48 0.98
C LYS A 99 -10.58 9.99 0.95
N LEU A 100 -9.67 10.54 1.76
CA LEU A 100 -9.35 11.97 1.73
C LEU A 100 -8.81 12.41 0.36
N GLU A 101 -7.98 11.60 -0.30
CA GLU A 101 -7.50 11.87 -1.66
C GLU A 101 -8.64 11.97 -2.67
N ILE A 102 -9.59 11.04 -2.62
CA ILE A 102 -10.77 11.04 -3.48
C ILE A 102 -11.62 12.30 -3.23
N LEU A 103 -11.86 12.66 -1.96
CA LEU A 103 -12.60 13.87 -1.62
C LEU A 103 -11.90 15.14 -2.10
N MET A 104 -10.57 15.21 -1.98
CA MET A 104 -9.78 16.32 -2.54
C MET A 104 -9.95 16.42 -4.06
N ASN A 105 -9.95 15.30 -4.78
CA ASN A 105 -10.19 15.28 -6.22
C ASN A 105 -11.62 15.73 -6.58
N ARG A 106 -12.63 15.34 -5.79
CA ARG A 106 -14.00 15.87 -5.97
C ARG A 106 -14.04 17.39 -5.81
N CYS A 107 -13.39 17.93 -4.78
CA CYS A 107 -13.28 19.39 -4.59
C CYS A 107 -12.64 20.07 -5.80
N LEU A 108 -11.54 19.53 -6.34
CA LEU A 108 -10.86 20.08 -7.50
C LEU A 108 -11.72 20.01 -8.79
N LYS A 109 -12.44 18.90 -8.99
CA LYS A 109 -13.39 18.77 -10.11
C LYS A 109 -14.49 19.82 -10.02
N SER A 110 -15.13 19.96 -8.86
CA SER A 110 -16.18 20.96 -8.63
C SER A 110 -15.66 22.40 -8.80
N GLN A 111 -14.44 22.69 -8.31
CA GLN A 111 -13.81 24.00 -8.54
C GLN A 111 -13.61 24.29 -10.04
N ASN A 112 -13.13 23.30 -10.80
CA ASN A 112 -12.93 23.46 -12.23
C ASN A 112 -14.24 23.67 -13.00
N GLU A 113 -15.30 22.96 -12.63
CA GLU A 113 -16.65 23.17 -13.18
C GLU A 113 -17.19 24.56 -12.86
N ASN A 114 -17.05 25.01 -11.62
CA ASN A 114 -17.45 26.37 -11.23
C ASN A 114 -16.68 27.44 -12.00
N ILE A 115 -15.37 27.27 -12.21
CA ILE A 115 -14.55 28.21 -13.01
C ILE A 115 -15.05 28.28 -14.46
N LYS A 116 -15.33 27.13 -15.07
CA LYS A 116 -15.88 27.11 -16.46
C LYS A 116 -17.24 27.79 -16.54
N THR A 117 -18.11 27.51 -15.56
CA THR A 117 -19.45 28.14 -15.52
C THR A 117 -19.36 29.65 -15.31
N LEU A 118 -18.48 30.11 -14.41
CA LEU A 118 -18.22 31.52 -14.19
C LEU A 118 -17.70 32.20 -15.45
N SER A 119 -16.73 31.61 -16.15
CA SER A 119 -16.20 32.15 -17.41
C SER A 119 -17.29 32.29 -18.49
N ASN A 120 -18.15 31.27 -18.60
CA ASN A 120 -19.26 31.33 -19.55
C ASN A 120 -20.28 32.42 -19.18
N MET A 121 -20.63 32.57 -17.91
CA MET A 121 -21.53 33.62 -17.44
C MET A 121 -20.95 35.01 -17.65
N GLU A 122 -19.65 35.21 -17.40
CA GLU A 122 -18.96 36.48 -17.63
C GLU A 122 -18.94 36.85 -19.12
N GLN A 123 -18.75 35.86 -20.00
CA GLN A 123 -18.85 36.10 -21.45
C GLN A 123 -20.24 36.56 -21.87
N ILE A 124 -21.29 35.88 -21.42
CA ILE A 124 -22.68 36.27 -21.73
C ILE A 124 -22.98 37.67 -21.19
N ILE A 125 -22.55 38.02 -19.99
CA ILE A 125 -22.73 39.35 -19.42
C ILE A 125 -22.01 40.41 -20.25
N ILE A 126 -20.82 40.15 -20.78
CA ILE A 126 -20.06 41.05 -21.62
C ILE A 126 -20.76 41.22 -22.99
N GLU A 127 -21.22 40.14 -23.59
CA GLU A 127 -21.94 40.15 -24.85
C GLU A 127 -23.25 40.97 -24.75
N GLU A 128 -24.05 40.75 -23.70
CA GLU A 128 -25.27 41.52 -23.45
C GLU A 128 -24.97 43.00 -23.22
N LYS A 129 -23.97 43.34 -22.41
CA LYS A 129 -23.59 44.75 -22.15
C LYS A 129 -23.01 45.48 -23.36
N ASN A 130 -22.55 44.77 -24.38
CA ASN A 130 -22.01 45.35 -25.62
C ASN A 130 -23.09 45.61 -26.68
N GLN A 131 -24.36 45.24 -26.45
CA GLN A 131 -25.48 45.54 -27.33
C GLN A 131 -25.92 47.03 -27.22
N ASP A 132 -26.76 47.47 -28.14
CA ASP A 132 -27.36 48.82 -28.05
C ASP A 132 -28.20 48.93 -26.77
N LYS A 133 -28.12 50.09 -26.09
CA LYS A 133 -28.69 50.29 -24.75
C LYS A 133 -30.16 49.93 -24.61
N ASP A 134 -30.92 50.02 -25.69
CA ASP A 134 -32.37 49.73 -25.72
C ASP A 134 -32.68 48.22 -25.91
N LEU A 135 -31.65 47.41 -26.23
CA LEU A 135 -31.74 45.96 -26.47
C LEU A 135 -31.19 45.13 -25.33
N ILE A 136 -30.54 45.75 -24.32
CA ILE A 136 -29.93 45.05 -23.18
C ILE A 136 -31.02 44.48 -22.28
N ASP A 137 -30.99 43.16 -22.06
CA ASP A 137 -31.80 42.50 -21.03
C ASP A 137 -31.14 42.64 -19.65
N TRP A 138 -31.51 43.72 -18.96
CA TRP A 138 -30.99 44.01 -17.62
C TRP A 138 -31.39 42.95 -16.56
N ASP A 139 -32.55 42.30 -16.72
CA ASP A 139 -33.01 41.27 -15.81
C ASP A 139 -32.13 40.01 -15.95
N LEU A 140 -31.76 39.63 -17.16
CA LEU A 140 -30.82 38.56 -17.44
C LEU A 140 -29.44 38.87 -16.85
N VAL A 141 -28.90 40.06 -17.11
CA VAL A 141 -27.60 40.49 -16.58
C VAL A 141 -27.57 40.43 -15.05
N LEU A 142 -28.59 40.99 -14.41
CA LEU A 142 -28.67 41.01 -12.94
C LEU A 142 -28.76 39.60 -12.35
N ASN A 143 -29.50 38.71 -13.01
CA ASN A 143 -29.64 37.31 -12.58
C ASN A 143 -28.30 36.58 -12.70
N LEU A 144 -27.60 36.74 -13.82
CA LEU A 144 -26.27 36.15 -14.04
C LEU A 144 -25.23 36.68 -13.05
N GLU A 145 -25.26 37.98 -12.74
CA GLU A 145 -24.38 38.58 -11.73
C GLU A 145 -24.63 37.99 -10.33
N ARG A 146 -25.91 37.77 -9.95
CA ARG A 146 -26.27 37.11 -8.67
C ARG A 146 -25.78 35.65 -8.64
N GLN A 147 -26.00 34.92 -9.72
CA GLN A 147 -25.53 33.53 -9.82
C GLN A 147 -24.00 33.46 -9.77
N SER A 148 -23.30 34.36 -10.45
CA SER A 148 -21.83 34.41 -10.41
C SER A 148 -21.30 34.71 -9.01
N ALA A 149 -21.97 35.57 -8.24
CA ALA A 149 -21.61 35.85 -6.84
C ALA A 149 -21.77 34.60 -5.94
N VAL A 150 -22.85 33.83 -6.12
CA VAL A 150 -23.07 32.56 -5.39
C VAL A 150 -22.00 31.54 -5.76
N LEU A 151 -21.66 31.40 -7.04
CA LEU A 151 -20.62 30.47 -7.49
C LEU A 151 -19.22 30.85 -6.96
N ARG A 152 -18.89 32.14 -6.90
CA ARG A 152 -17.62 32.61 -6.30
C ARG A 152 -17.57 32.28 -4.81
N ALA A 153 -18.67 32.48 -4.07
CA ALA A 153 -18.74 32.09 -2.64
C ALA A 153 -18.60 30.57 -2.46
N SER A 154 -19.23 29.77 -3.32
CA SER A 154 -19.06 28.30 -3.35
C SER A 154 -17.61 27.89 -3.62
N GLN A 155 -16.94 28.56 -4.56
CA GLN A 155 -15.52 28.29 -4.87
C GLN A 155 -14.62 28.59 -3.70
N GLU A 156 -14.90 29.64 -2.93
CA GLU A 156 -14.15 29.94 -1.70
C GLU A 156 -14.35 28.87 -0.64
N ALA A 157 -15.58 28.38 -0.46
CA ALA A 157 -15.87 27.28 0.46
C ALA A 157 -15.12 26.00 0.05
N LEU A 158 -15.19 25.60 -1.23
CA LEU A 158 -14.45 24.45 -1.75
C LEU A 158 -12.93 24.58 -1.57
N SER A 159 -12.39 25.81 -1.68
CA SER A 159 -10.96 26.06 -1.45
C SER A 159 -10.56 25.88 0.03
N ARG A 160 -11.44 26.22 0.96
CA ARG A 160 -11.23 25.97 2.40
C ARG A 160 -11.31 24.46 2.69
N ASP A 161 -12.33 23.80 2.17
CA ASP A 161 -12.52 22.35 2.34
C ASP A 161 -11.30 21.59 1.81
N TYR A 162 -10.78 21.95 0.63
CA TYR A 162 -9.58 21.36 0.06
C TYR A 162 -8.36 21.49 0.99
N LYS A 163 -8.13 22.69 1.55
CA LYS A 163 -7.02 22.94 2.48
C LYS A 163 -7.16 22.12 3.76
N ASP A 164 -8.37 22.00 4.29
CA ASP A 164 -8.65 21.22 5.49
C ASP A 164 -8.42 19.74 5.23
N LEU A 165 -8.88 19.20 4.11
CA LEU A 165 -8.63 17.82 3.69
C LEU A 165 -7.13 17.56 3.49
N GLN A 166 -6.41 18.49 2.85
CA GLN A 166 -4.97 18.39 2.65
C GLN A 166 -4.20 18.35 3.99
N THR A 167 -4.62 19.17 4.96
CA THR A 167 -4.02 19.21 6.28
C THR A 167 -4.25 17.88 7.01
N LYS A 168 -5.49 17.37 7.01
CA LYS A 168 -5.85 16.08 7.60
C LYS A 168 -5.08 14.93 6.95
N LYS A 169 -5.01 14.89 5.63
CA LYS A 169 -4.24 13.89 4.89
C LYS A 169 -2.76 13.92 5.26
N SER A 170 -2.18 15.13 5.34
CA SER A 170 -0.76 15.29 5.71
C SER A 170 -0.48 14.80 7.12
N ALA A 171 -1.40 15.05 8.07
CA ALA A 171 -1.30 14.53 9.44
C ALA A 171 -1.36 13.00 9.44
N MET A 172 -2.33 12.38 8.77
CA MET A 172 -2.45 10.92 8.68
C MET A 172 -1.22 10.25 8.07
N ILE A 173 -0.65 10.82 7.01
CA ILE A 173 0.59 10.31 6.40
C ILE A 173 1.76 10.39 7.38
N LYS A 174 1.83 11.44 8.19
CA LYS A 174 2.83 11.55 9.26
C LYS A 174 2.63 10.49 10.33
N ASP A 175 1.40 10.29 10.78
CA ASP A 175 1.08 9.29 11.80
C ASP A 175 1.40 7.87 11.32
N LEU A 176 1.19 7.56 10.04
CA LEU A 176 1.63 6.32 9.39
C LEU A 176 3.15 6.23 9.20
N LYS A 177 3.94 7.19 9.68
CA LYS A 177 5.39 7.28 9.44
C LYS A 177 5.79 7.16 7.96
N GLY A 178 4.89 7.60 7.09
CA GLY A 178 5.06 7.53 5.63
C GLY A 178 5.99 8.58 5.04
N THR A 179 6.39 9.60 5.80
CA THR A 179 7.24 10.67 5.29
C THR A 179 8.71 10.23 5.19
N ARG A 180 9.42 10.79 4.22
CA ARG A 180 10.86 10.50 4.03
C ARG A 180 11.67 10.82 5.29
N GLU A 181 11.35 11.91 5.96
CA GLU A 181 12.02 12.35 7.18
C GLU A 181 11.88 11.33 8.31
N GLN A 182 10.68 10.83 8.53
CA GLN A 182 10.43 9.83 9.57
C GLN A 182 11.12 8.49 9.26
N ARG A 183 11.17 8.09 7.99
CA ARG A 183 11.91 6.87 7.58
C ARG A 183 13.41 7.03 7.79
N ILE A 184 13.98 8.19 7.46
CA ILE A 184 15.40 8.48 7.71
C ILE A 184 15.68 8.46 9.19
N LYS A 185 14.84 9.10 10.01
CA LYS A 185 14.97 9.11 11.48
C LYS A 185 14.92 7.70 12.06
N ALA A 186 13.98 6.86 11.62
CA ALA A 186 13.90 5.47 12.07
C ALA A 186 15.17 4.67 11.73
N ILE A 187 15.78 4.90 10.55
CA ILE A 187 17.05 4.28 10.15
C ILE A 187 18.20 4.81 11.02
N GLU A 188 18.24 6.10 11.30
CA GLU A 188 19.27 6.71 12.15
C GLU A 188 19.16 6.22 13.60
N ASP A 189 17.96 6.15 14.16
CA ASP A 189 17.70 5.60 15.49
C ASP A 189 18.12 4.13 15.59
N SER A 190 17.85 3.33 14.56
CA SER A 190 18.29 1.93 14.52
C SER A 190 19.82 1.78 14.47
N LYS A 191 20.52 2.64 13.73
CA LYS A 191 22.00 2.66 13.69
C LYS A 191 22.60 3.05 15.05
N ILE A 192 22.00 4.04 15.72
CA ILE A 192 22.43 4.47 17.05
C ILE A 192 22.23 3.33 18.06
N THR A 193 21.09 2.64 17.99
CA THR A 193 20.79 1.48 18.86
C THR A 193 21.79 0.34 18.64
N PHE A 194 22.10 0.02 17.38
CA PHE A 194 23.10 -1.00 17.04
C PHE A 194 24.51 -0.60 17.51
N ALA A 195 24.92 0.63 17.29
CA ALA A 195 26.22 1.14 17.77
C ALA A 195 26.31 1.12 19.32
N ALA A 196 25.21 1.46 20.00
CA ALA A 196 25.13 1.38 21.47
C ALA A 196 25.23 -0.06 21.97
N LEU A 197 24.59 -1.02 21.27
CA LEU A 197 24.70 -2.45 21.56
C LEU A 197 26.14 -2.95 21.41
N ILE A 198 26.80 -2.61 20.30
CA ILE A 198 28.20 -2.99 20.06
C ILE A 198 29.09 -2.38 21.16
N LYS A 199 28.87 -1.10 21.51
CA LYS A 199 29.60 -0.44 22.58
C LYS A 199 29.41 -1.15 23.92
N LYS A 200 28.19 -1.58 24.23
CA LYS A 200 27.89 -2.36 25.44
C LYS A 200 28.62 -3.70 25.42
N ILE A 201 28.57 -4.44 24.31
CA ILE A 201 29.29 -5.71 24.14
C ILE A 201 30.83 -5.54 24.33
N ILE A 202 31.38 -4.42 23.87
CA ILE A 202 32.82 -4.15 23.93
C ILE A 202 33.26 -3.70 25.31
N LEU A 203 32.50 -2.86 26.00
CA LEU A 203 32.91 -2.20 27.23
C LEU A 203 32.43 -2.89 28.51
N ASP A 204 31.33 -3.63 28.44
CA ASP A 204 30.73 -4.32 29.58
C ASP A 204 31.36 -5.72 29.74
N GLY A 205 32.25 -5.86 30.72
CA GLY A 205 32.93 -7.10 31.02
C GLY A 205 31.98 -8.21 31.49
N ASP A 206 30.97 -7.85 32.27
CA ASP A 206 29.98 -8.79 32.80
C ASP A 206 29.09 -9.31 31.67
N PHE A 207 28.68 -8.43 30.75
CA PHE A 207 27.90 -8.84 29.56
C PHE A 207 28.68 -9.81 28.65
N ARG A 208 30.00 -9.60 28.51
CA ARG A 208 30.87 -10.55 27.76
C ARG A 208 30.99 -11.90 28.48
N HIS A 209 31.09 -11.85 29.79
CA HIS A 209 31.21 -13.08 30.60
C HIS A 209 29.93 -13.90 30.51
N ASP A 210 28.77 -13.27 30.70
CA ASP A 210 27.47 -13.94 30.62
C ASP A 210 27.17 -14.47 29.21
N THR A 211 27.43 -13.68 28.16
CA THR A 211 27.29 -14.16 26.79
C THR A 211 28.28 -15.25 26.44
N GLY A 212 29.49 -15.21 26.99
CA GLY A 212 30.49 -16.30 26.87
C GLY A 212 30.01 -17.61 27.48
N ILE A 213 29.42 -17.56 28.66
CA ILE A 213 28.82 -18.73 29.32
C ILE A 213 27.65 -19.31 28.52
N GLU A 214 26.76 -18.44 28.01
CA GLU A 214 25.63 -18.88 27.21
C GLU A 214 26.10 -19.50 25.87
N MET A 215 27.09 -18.92 25.21
CA MET A 215 27.67 -19.50 23.99
C MET A 215 28.33 -20.84 24.25
N GLU A 216 29.03 -21.01 25.39
CA GLU A 216 29.64 -22.30 25.74
C GLU A 216 28.57 -23.36 26.07
N LYS A 217 27.49 -22.99 26.75
CA LYS A 217 26.32 -23.87 26.95
C LYS A 217 25.69 -24.30 25.62
N MET A 218 25.52 -23.37 24.69
CA MET A 218 25.00 -23.69 23.36
C MET A 218 25.95 -24.64 22.61
N ARG A 219 27.25 -24.41 22.67
CA ARG A 219 28.25 -25.27 22.05
C ARG A 219 28.22 -26.67 22.59
N LEU A 220 28.19 -26.82 23.93
CA LEU A 220 28.06 -28.11 24.58
C LEU A 220 26.76 -28.82 24.19
N ALA A 221 25.64 -28.12 24.15
CA ALA A 221 24.38 -28.68 23.72
C ALA A 221 24.42 -29.16 22.25
N MET A 222 25.06 -28.37 21.37
CA MET A 222 25.26 -28.75 19.96
C MET A 222 26.18 -29.98 19.83
N ASP A 223 27.24 -30.06 20.60
CA ASP A 223 28.13 -31.23 20.58
C ASP A 223 27.42 -32.50 21.05
N ILE A 224 26.64 -32.42 22.14
CA ILE A 224 25.81 -33.52 22.61
C ILE A 224 24.79 -33.96 21.57
N GLU A 225 24.11 -33.01 20.95
CA GLU A 225 23.10 -33.31 19.92
C GLU A 225 23.75 -33.89 18.64
N ARG A 226 24.92 -33.39 18.25
CA ARG A 226 25.70 -33.94 17.13
C ARG A 226 26.09 -35.38 17.41
N ASP A 227 26.58 -35.68 18.62
CA ASP A 227 26.97 -37.03 19.01
C ASP A 227 25.74 -37.96 19.00
N ARG A 228 24.60 -37.49 19.53
CA ARG A 228 23.33 -38.23 19.47
C ARG A 228 22.87 -38.52 18.04
N LEU A 229 23.00 -37.55 17.13
CA LEU A 229 22.62 -37.72 15.73
C LEU A 229 23.61 -38.55 14.92
N SER A 230 24.83 -38.77 15.43
CA SER A 230 25.84 -39.63 14.80
C SER A 230 25.74 -41.09 15.23
N GLU A 231 24.99 -41.40 16.31
CA GLU A 231 24.78 -42.75 16.76
C GLU A 231 23.70 -43.48 15.98
N ALA A 232 23.96 -44.71 15.58
CA ALA A 232 22.96 -45.58 14.97
C ALA A 232 22.05 -46.16 16.05
N HIS A 233 20.74 -46.02 15.91
CA HIS A 233 19.77 -46.62 16.81
C HIS A 233 19.43 -48.03 16.35
N VAL A 234 19.52 -48.99 17.30
CA VAL A 234 19.13 -50.40 17.07
C VAL A 234 17.77 -50.61 17.72
N TYR A 235 16.77 -50.95 16.92
CA TYR A 235 15.42 -51.24 17.37
C TYR A 235 15.32 -52.67 17.93
N GLU A 236 14.29 -52.98 18.72
CA GLU A 236 14.07 -54.31 19.34
C GLU A 236 13.90 -55.44 18.31
N ASP A 237 13.51 -55.10 17.07
CA ASP A 237 13.40 -56.03 15.95
C ASP A 237 14.75 -56.33 15.26
N GLY A 238 15.83 -55.73 15.73
CA GLY A 238 17.19 -55.89 15.20
C GLY A 238 17.50 -55.03 13.98
N ILE A 239 16.58 -54.14 13.58
CA ILE A 239 16.81 -53.17 12.51
C ILE A 239 17.66 -52.05 13.09
N THR A 240 18.72 -51.66 12.36
CA THR A 240 19.59 -50.55 12.70
C THR A 240 19.25 -49.37 11.82
N ASP A 241 18.90 -48.25 12.44
CA ASP A 241 18.69 -47.00 11.71
C ASP A 241 20.03 -46.33 11.35
N GLN A 242 20.05 -45.62 10.23
CA GLN A 242 21.28 -44.92 9.83
C GLN A 242 21.37 -43.58 10.59
N PRO A 243 22.59 -43.19 11.04
CA PRO A 243 22.77 -41.92 11.70
C PRO A 243 22.44 -40.76 10.74
N PHE A 244 21.80 -39.71 11.27
CA PHE A 244 21.48 -38.48 10.50
C PHE A 244 22.72 -37.72 10.04
N LEU A 245 23.79 -37.76 10.83
CA LEU A 245 25.06 -37.14 10.53
C LEU A 245 26.12 -38.22 10.24
N THR A 246 26.59 -38.25 9.01
CA THR A 246 27.72 -39.10 8.59
C THR A 246 28.89 -38.21 8.18
N ALA A 247 30.09 -38.78 8.05
CA ALA A 247 31.25 -38.04 7.57
C ALA A 247 31.07 -37.38 6.20
N GLU A 248 30.11 -37.87 5.39
CA GLU A 248 29.77 -37.36 4.07
C GLU A 248 28.74 -36.18 4.11
N THR A 249 28.01 -36.05 5.23
CA THR A 249 26.97 -34.99 5.37
C THR A 249 27.45 -33.77 6.18
N VAL A 250 28.68 -33.79 6.70
CA VAL A 250 29.27 -32.75 7.55
C VAL A 250 30.40 -32.00 6.83
N GLU A 251 30.38 -31.94 5.49
CA GLU A 251 31.25 -31.02 4.74
C GLU A 251 30.78 -29.59 4.74
#